data_0e68389a9f783a3e8e69f32bff3aee44
#
_entry.id   0e68389a9f783a3e8e69f32bff3aee44
#
_cell.length_a   1.000
_cell.length_b   1.000
_cell.length_c   1.000
_cell.angle_alpha   90.00
_cell.angle_beta   90.00
_cell.angle_gamma   90.00
#
_symmetry.space_group_name_H-M   'P 1'
#
loop_
_entity.id
_entity.type
_entity.pdbx_description
1 polymer ?
#
loop_
_entity_poly.entity_id
_entity_poly.type
_entity_poly.pdbx_seq_one_letter_code
_entity_poly.pdbx_strand_id
1 'polypeptide(L)'
;VVLPGVGSFADASQHMVESGQMGAVRDAIAAGKPFLGICLGEHLLFEAGVEGAAGPGVDGVVGDLHLPVGLGVVSGTVARMPSKDARGVLYKVPHVGWNSVEFTAECPLFEGIASGEYFYFTHSYIAPENECTVATTTHSVTFPCAVQKGKVFGVQFHPEKSSDAGAKVLANFLKVVEACK
;
A
#
# COMPACT_ATOMS: atom_id res chain seq x y z
N VAL A 1 0.68 7.94 -13.49
CA VAL A 1 1.74 8.11 -12.48
C VAL A 1 2.00 6.79 -11.80
N VAL A 2 3.26 6.43 -11.61
CA VAL A 2 3.64 5.28 -10.78
C VAL A 2 4.54 5.79 -9.67
N LEU A 3 4.23 5.46 -8.42
CA LEU A 3 5.02 5.78 -7.24
C LEU A 3 5.52 4.49 -6.59
N PRO A 4 6.66 3.96 -6.99
CA PRO A 4 7.32 2.89 -6.26
C PRO A 4 8.04 3.48 -5.05
N GLY A 5 8.28 2.69 -4.03
CA GLY A 5 9.08 3.12 -2.90
C GLY A 5 9.49 1.99 -1.99
N VAL A 6 10.65 2.18 -1.37
CA VAL A 6 11.18 1.36 -0.28
C VAL A 6 11.74 2.30 0.78
N GLY A 7 11.79 1.87 2.04
CA GLY A 7 12.27 2.67 3.15
C GLY A 7 11.15 3.10 4.10
N SER A 8 11.42 4.13 4.89
CA SER A 8 10.55 4.61 5.96
C SER A 8 9.47 5.55 5.43
N PHE A 9 8.25 5.43 5.97
CA PHE A 9 7.13 6.32 5.65
C PHE A 9 7.46 7.79 5.97
N ALA A 10 8.06 8.06 7.14
CA ALA A 10 8.40 9.42 7.56
C ALA A 10 9.41 10.07 6.61
N ASP A 11 10.49 9.36 6.26
CA ASP A 11 11.52 9.89 5.37
C ASP A 11 10.95 10.18 3.98
N ALA A 12 10.14 9.26 3.43
CA ALA A 12 9.52 9.46 2.13
C ALA A 12 8.52 10.62 2.16
N SER A 13 7.68 10.71 3.20
CA SER A 13 6.74 11.83 3.39
C SER A 13 7.49 13.17 3.43
N GLN A 14 8.54 13.26 4.26
CA GLN A 14 9.33 14.47 4.39
C GLN A 14 9.96 14.89 3.05
N HIS A 15 10.63 13.97 2.37
CA HIS A 15 11.22 14.25 1.05
C HIS A 15 10.20 14.70 0.01
N MET A 16 9.01 14.08 -0.01
CA MET A 16 7.94 14.48 -0.92
C MET A 16 7.40 15.87 -0.62
N VAL A 17 7.32 16.26 0.66
CA VAL A 17 6.92 17.62 1.06
C VAL A 17 8.00 18.63 0.67
N GLU A 18 9.25 18.40 1.06
CA GLU A 18 10.38 19.29 0.80
C GLU A 18 10.66 19.52 -0.69
N SER A 19 10.50 18.48 -1.50
CA SER A 19 10.70 18.54 -2.95
C SER A 19 9.49 19.07 -3.73
N GLY A 20 8.34 19.27 -3.08
CA GLY A 20 7.08 19.64 -3.72
C GLY A 20 6.37 18.47 -4.43
N GLN A 21 6.91 17.26 -4.40
CA GLN A 21 6.32 16.09 -5.04
C GLN A 21 4.95 15.74 -4.45
N MET A 22 4.76 15.95 -3.14
CA MET A 22 3.47 15.69 -2.47
C MET A 22 2.33 16.47 -3.14
N GLY A 23 2.54 17.76 -3.39
CA GLY A 23 1.59 18.62 -4.11
C GLY A 23 1.37 18.16 -5.54
N ALA A 24 2.47 17.96 -6.29
CA ALA A 24 2.41 17.56 -7.70
C ALA A 24 1.66 16.23 -7.93
N VAL A 25 1.83 15.26 -7.01
CA VAL A 25 1.12 13.98 -7.07
C VAL A 25 -0.36 14.16 -6.75
N ARG A 26 -0.71 14.95 -5.72
CA ARG A 26 -2.10 15.27 -5.39
C ARG A 26 -2.81 15.96 -6.56
N ASP A 27 -2.16 16.93 -7.19
CA ASP A 27 -2.69 17.64 -8.37
C ASP A 27 -2.92 16.69 -9.55
N ALA A 28 -1.99 15.77 -9.78
CA ALA A 28 -2.13 14.76 -10.83
C ALA A 28 -3.32 13.82 -10.58
N ILE A 29 -3.51 13.38 -9.34
CA ILE A 29 -4.66 12.55 -8.93
C ILE A 29 -5.96 13.34 -9.06
N ALA A 30 -6.00 14.58 -8.58
CA ALA A 30 -7.17 15.47 -8.70
C ALA A 30 -7.54 15.75 -10.17
N ALA A 31 -6.56 15.83 -11.05
CA ALA A 31 -6.76 15.93 -12.50
C ALA A 31 -7.23 14.60 -13.16
N GLY A 32 -7.50 13.55 -12.37
CA GLY A 32 -8.01 12.27 -12.87
C GLY A 32 -6.98 11.39 -13.57
N LYS A 33 -5.69 11.66 -13.40
CA LYS A 33 -4.62 10.82 -13.97
C LYS A 33 -4.56 9.48 -13.21
N PRO A 34 -4.48 8.35 -13.93
CA PRO A 34 -4.28 7.05 -13.30
C PRO A 34 -3.01 7.03 -12.45
N PHE A 35 -3.11 6.44 -11.27
CA PHE A 35 -2.02 6.35 -10.30
C PHE A 35 -1.87 4.92 -9.77
N LEU A 36 -0.63 4.47 -9.64
CA LEU A 36 -0.29 3.20 -9.00
C LEU A 36 0.80 3.43 -7.95
N GLY A 37 0.47 3.21 -6.67
CA GLY A 37 1.41 3.12 -5.56
C GLY A 37 1.88 1.69 -5.34
N ILE A 38 3.19 1.48 -5.19
CA ILE A 38 3.79 0.15 -4.96
C ILE A 38 4.52 0.15 -3.63
N CYS A 39 4.17 -0.78 -2.74
CA CYS A 39 4.74 -0.96 -1.40
C CYS A 39 4.67 0.35 -0.59
N LEU A 40 5.77 1.04 -0.32
CA LEU A 40 5.75 2.34 0.35
C LEU A 40 4.88 3.37 -0.41
N GLY A 41 4.82 3.29 -1.74
CA GLY A 41 3.94 4.13 -2.56
C GLY A 41 2.45 3.86 -2.31
N GLU A 42 2.06 2.64 -1.97
CA GLU A 42 0.71 2.32 -1.50
C GLU A 42 0.46 2.90 -0.12
N HIS A 43 1.39 2.74 0.82
CA HIS A 43 1.29 3.34 2.16
C HIS A 43 1.09 4.85 2.11
N LEU A 44 1.81 5.54 1.23
CA LEU A 44 1.70 7.00 1.07
C LEU A 44 0.35 7.47 0.51
N LEU A 45 -0.50 6.58 -0.03
CA LEU A 45 -1.88 6.94 -0.39
C LEU A 45 -2.76 7.25 0.83
N PHE A 46 -2.43 6.71 2.00
CA PHE A 46 -3.18 6.90 3.23
C PHE A 46 -2.96 8.29 3.84
N GLU A 47 -3.75 8.62 4.87
CA GLU A 47 -3.67 9.92 5.56
C GLU A 47 -2.36 10.08 6.34
N ALA A 48 -1.90 8.99 6.99
CA ALA A 48 -0.71 9.01 7.84
C ALA A 48 -0.09 7.60 7.98
N GLY A 49 1.12 7.54 8.53
CA GLY A 49 1.77 6.30 8.94
C GLY A 49 2.51 6.46 10.27
N VAL A 50 2.62 5.39 11.05
CA VAL A 50 3.33 5.41 12.35
C VAL A 50 4.84 5.21 12.19
N GLU A 51 5.32 4.72 11.05
CA GLU A 51 6.75 4.46 10.82
C GLU A 51 7.55 5.76 10.81
N GLY A 52 8.52 5.85 11.71
CA GLY A 52 9.38 7.04 11.88
C GLY A 52 8.69 8.21 12.58
N ALA A 53 7.50 8.01 13.19
CA ALA A 53 6.85 9.04 13.98
C ALA A 53 7.75 9.45 15.17
N ALA A 54 7.90 10.76 15.39
CA ALA A 54 8.63 11.29 16.53
C ALA A 54 7.74 11.35 17.76
N GLY A 55 8.15 10.68 18.86
CA GLY A 55 7.45 10.78 20.16
C GLY A 55 7.75 9.58 21.06
N PRO A 56 7.57 9.70 22.38
CA PRO A 56 7.73 8.58 23.30
C PRO A 56 6.55 7.59 23.16
N GLY A 57 6.83 6.32 22.87
CA GLY A 57 5.88 5.22 22.94
C GLY A 57 5.21 4.83 21.62
N VAL A 58 6.00 4.45 20.61
CA VAL A 58 5.51 4.03 19.27
C VAL A 58 4.84 2.65 19.26
N ASP A 59 4.61 2.03 20.41
CA ASP A 59 3.86 0.77 20.54
C ASP A 59 2.42 1.05 20.98
N GLY A 60 1.60 1.57 20.05
CA GLY A 60 0.15 1.45 20.14
C GLY A 60 -0.63 2.50 20.94
N VAL A 61 -0.08 3.66 21.26
CA VAL A 61 -0.84 4.75 21.91
C VAL A 61 -0.92 5.98 21.02
N VAL A 62 -2.12 6.23 20.50
CA VAL A 62 -2.51 7.46 19.82
C VAL A 62 -2.78 8.53 20.90
N GLY A 63 -1.80 9.36 21.18
CA GLY A 63 -1.95 10.55 22.02
C GLY A 63 -0.82 11.50 21.66
N ASP A 64 -1.14 12.68 21.13
CA ASP A 64 -0.23 13.79 20.75
C ASP A 64 0.99 13.42 19.87
N LEU A 65 0.91 12.35 19.07
CA LEU A 65 1.92 12.02 18.08
C LEU A 65 1.69 12.85 16.81
N HIS A 66 2.69 13.61 16.41
CA HIS A 66 2.75 14.16 15.05
C HIS A 66 3.11 13.03 14.09
N LEU A 67 2.09 12.36 13.54
CA LEU A 67 2.29 11.31 12.55
C LEU A 67 2.75 11.92 11.22
N PRO A 68 3.72 11.27 10.54
CA PRO A 68 4.06 11.62 9.16
C PRO A 68 2.83 11.54 8.27
N VAL A 69 2.60 12.57 7.45
CA VAL A 69 1.42 12.69 6.60
C VAL A 69 1.60 12.00 5.25
N GLY A 70 0.57 11.34 4.77
CA GLY A 70 0.54 10.80 3.40
C GLY A 70 -0.18 11.72 2.41
N LEU A 71 -0.55 11.16 1.27
CA LEU A 71 -1.31 11.85 0.23
C LEU A 71 -2.77 12.12 0.65
N GLY A 72 -3.31 11.36 1.62
CA GLY A 72 -4.68 11.51 2.11
C GLY A 72 -5.75 11.16 1.07
N VAL A 73 -5.42 10.29 0.11
CA VAL A 73 -6.36 9.81 -0.91
C VAL A 73 -7.26 8.72 -0.34
N VAL A 74 -6.70 7.86 0.48
CA VAL A 74 -7.38 6.75 1.17
C VAL A 74 -7.37 7.03 2.66
N SER A 75 -8.51 6.80 3.34
CA SER A 75 -8.63 7.04 4.77
C SER A 75 -7.89 6.00 5.61
N GLY A 76 -7.28 6.46 6.69
CA GLY A 76 -6.67 5.62 7.71
C GLY A 76 -5.18 5.85 7.90
N THR A 77 -4.63 5.13 8.90
CA THR A 77 -3.22 5.23 9.29
C THR A 77 -2.53 3.89 9.11
N VAL A 78 -1.45 3.88 8.36
CA VAL A 78 -0.58 2.69 8.19
C VAL A 78 0.13 2.39 9.50
N ALA A 79 0.02 1.14 9.97
CA ALA A 79 0.51 0.71 11.27
C ALA A 79 1.49 -0.47 11.16
N ARG A 80 2.27 -0.70 12.21
CA ARG A 80 3.17 -1.85 12.25
C ARG A 80 2.38 -3.15 12.32
N MET A 81 2.77 -4.13 11.52
CA MET A 81 2.21 -5.48 11.54
C MET A 81 2.45 -6.15 12.90
N PRO A 82 1.42 -6.74 13.51
CA PRO A 82 1.60 -7.56 14.72
C PRO A 82 2.52 -8.76 14.46
N SER A 83 3.41 -9.07 15.40
CA SER A 83 4.26 -10.27 15.32
C SER A 83 3.60 -11.54 15.86
N LYS A 84 2.35 -11.44 16.36
CA LYS A 84 1.56 -12.57 16.89
C LYS A 84 0.17 -12.56 16.28
N ASP A 85 -0.35 -13.76 16.00
CA ASP A 85 -1.76 -13.92 15.65
C ASP A 85 -2.66 -13.92 16.91
N ALA A 86 -3.98 -14.01 16.70
CA ALA A 86 -4.96 -14.04 17.78
C ALA A 86 -4.82 -15.25 18.73
N ARG A 87 -4.10 -16.30 18.33
CA ARG A 87 -3.80 -17.49 19.13
C ARG A 87 -2.46 -17.38 19.86
N GLY A 88 -1.73 -16.28 19.68
CA GLY A 88 -0.41 -16.04 20.27
C GLY A 88 0.75 -16.70 19.51
N VAL A 89 0.53 -17.23 18.31
CA VAL A 89 1.59 -17.81 17.48
C VAL A 89 2.47 -16.69 16.94
N LEU A 90 3.78 -16.86 17.06
CA LEU A 90 4.78 -15.88 16.59
C LEU A 90 5.00 -16.00 15.08
N TYR A 91 5.02 -14.86 14.44
CA TYR A 91 5.36 -14.68 13.03
C TYR A 91 6.57 -13.77 12.89
N LYS A 92 7.38 -14.03 11.88
CA LYS A 92 8.55 -13.18 11.58
C LYS A 92 8.07 -11.87 10.94
N VAL A 93 8.49 -10.74 11.52
CA VAL A 93 8.34 -9.41 10.92
C VAL A 93 9.75 -8.88 10.64
N PRO A 94 10.06 -8.42 9.41
CA PRO A 94 9.17 -8.21 8.26
C PRO A 94 8.59 -9.48 7.65
N HIS A 95 7.39 -9.33 7.03
CA HIS A 95 6.82 -10.31 6.11
C HIS A 95 7.61 -10.26 4.81
N VAL A 96 8.39 -11.31 4.55
CA VAL A 96 9.25 -11.43 3.37
C VAL A 96 9.01 -12.76 2.69
N GLY A 97 8.65 -12.71 1.41
CA GLY A 97 8.44 -13.90 0.58
C GLY A 97 7.18 -13.86 -0.24
N TRP A 98 6.87 -14.99 -0.83
CA TRP A 98 5.67 -15.19 -1.65
C TRP A 98 4.48 -15.51 -0.76
N ASN A 99 3.34 -14.88 -1.02
CA ASN A 99 2.10 -15.13 -0.31
C ASN A 99 0.91 -15.01 -1.26
N SER A 100 -0.16 -15.76 -0.98
CA SER A 100 -1.39 -15.72 -1.76
C SER A 100 -2.17 -14.42 -1.52
N VAL A 101 -2.81 -13.93 -2.57
CA VAL A 101 -3.64 -12.71 -2.53
C VAL A 101 -5.08 -13.08 -2.86
N GLU A 102 -5.98 -12.80 -1.93
CA GLU A 102 -7.41 -13.05 -2.09
C GLU A 102 -8.12 -11.76 -2.54
N PHE A 103 -8.83 -11.82 -3.67
CA PHE A 103 -9.58 -10.69 -4.19
C PHE A 103 -10.91 -10.54 -3.46
N THR A 104 -11.18 -9.35 -2.92
CA THR A 104 -12.39 -9.03 -2.15
C THR A 104 -13.39 -8.21 -2.97
N ALA A 105 -12.93 -7.58 -4.06
CA ALA A 105 -13.75 -6.83 -5.01
C ALA A 105 -13.16 -6.92 -6.42
N GLU A 106 -13.97 -6.57 -7.41
CA GLU A 106 -13.49 -6.41 -8.78
C GLU A 106 -12.51 -5.24 -8.88
N CYS A 107 -11.38 -5.48 -9.52
CA CYS A 107 -10.34 -4.47 -9.72
C CYS A 107 -9.68 -4.69 -11.09
N PRO A 108 -9.59 -3.66 -11.95
CA PRO A 108 -8.96 -3.77 -13.26
C PRO A 108 -7.52 -4.30 -13.21
N LEU A 109 -6.76 -4.05 -12.12
CA LEU A 109 -5.40 -4.57 -11.99
C LEU A 109 -5.33 -6.10 -12.01
N PHE A 110 -6.39 -6.78 -11.59
CA PHE A 110 -6.44 -8.23 -11.45
C PHE A 110 -7.14 -8.94 -12.62
N GLU A 111 -7.45 -8.22 -13.70
CA GLU A 111 -8.06 -8.83 -14.89
C GLU A 111 -7.21 -10.01 -15.41
N GLY A 112 -7.84 -11.19 -15.54
CA GLY A 112 -7.18 -12.42 -15.99
C GLY A 112 -6.17 -13.03 -15.00
N ILE A 113 -6.22 -12.64 -13.72
CA ILE A 113 -5.48 -13.25 -12.62
C ILE A 113 -6.49 -13.95 -11.71
N ALA A 114 -6.19 -15.15 -11.24
CA ALA A 114 -7.08 -15.88 -10.32
C ALA A 114 -6.88 -15.37 -8.87
N SER A 115 -7.96 -15.32 -8.06
CA SER A 115 -7.83 -15.16 -6.61
C SER A 115 -7.07 -16.34 -6.03
N GLY A 116 -6.23 -16.09 -5.04
CA GLY A 116 -5.28 -17.07 -4.49
C GLY A 116 -3.92 -17.10 -5.20
N GLU A 117 -3.70 -16.29 -6.22
CA GLU A 117 -2.41 -16.18 -6.89
C GLU A 117 -1.34 -15.60 -5.96
N TYR A 118 -0.07 -15.98 -6.18
CA TYR A 118 1.05 -15.63 -5.32
C TYR A 118 1.78 -14.39 -5.82
N PHE A 119 2.09 -13.48 -4.86
CA PHE A 119 2.88 -12.27 -5.07
C PHE A 119 4.00 -12.16 -4.05
N TYR A 120 5.04 -11.40 -4.37
CA TYR A 120 6.18 -11.19 -3.49
C TYR A 120 5.99 -9.98 -2.58
N PHE A 121 6.18 -10.19 -1.28
CA PHE A 121 6.07 -9.19 -0.22
C PHE A 121 7.42 -8.96 0.47
N THR A 122 7.65 -7.73 0.93
CA THR A 122 8.74 -7.39 1.83
C THR A 122 8.40 -6.11 2.60
N HIS A 123 7.72 -6.23 3.74
CA HIS A 123 7.25 -5.08 4.52
C HIS A 123 7.05 -5.43 6.00
N SER A 124 7.05 -4.41 6.86
CA SER A 124 6.77 -4.50 8.31
C SER A 124 5.50 -3.76 8.71
N TYR A 125 4.97 -2.91 7.84
CA TYR A 125 3.80 -2.09 8.10
C TYR A 125 2.68 -2.47 7.15
N ILE A 126 1.44 -2.27 7.58
CA ILE A 126 0.23 -2.67 6.85
C ILE A 126 -0.79 -1.54 6.84
N ALA A 127 -1.53 -1.45 5.76
CA ALA A 127 -2.69 -0.58 5.63
C ALA A 127 -3.86 -1.08 6.48
N PRO A 128 -4.70 -0.18 7.02
CA PRO A 128 -5.96 -0.56 7.65
C PRO A 128 -6.99 -0.96 6.60
N GLU A 129 -7.89 -1.90 6.96
CA GLU A 129 -9.04 -2.23 6.14
C GLU A 129 -10.02 -1.05 6.06
N ASN A 130 -10.52 -0.77 4.85
CA ASN A 130 -11.51 0.27 4.58
C ASN A 130 -12.29 -0.04 3.29
N GLU A 131 -13.16 0.88 2.89
CA GLU A 131 -14.01 0.75 1.70
C GLU A 131 -13.24 0.70 0.36
N CYS A 132 -11.97 1.08 0.35
CA CYS A 132 -11.11 1.02 -0.83
C CYS A 132 -10.39 -0.33 -0.97
N THR A 133 -10.50 -1.24 0.00
CA THR A 133 -9.84 -2.55 -0.03
C THR A 133 -10.41 -3.41 -1.16
N VAL A 134 -9.54 -3.87 -2.05
CA VAL A 134 -9.92 -4.76 -3.19
C VAL A 134 -9.23 -6.12 -3.13
N ALA A 135 -8.20 -6.27 -2.31
CA ALA A 135 -7.56 -7.56 -2.06
C ALA A 135 -6.90 -7.61 -0.68
N THR A 136 -6.85 -8.81 -0.11
CA THR A 136 -6.23 -9.10 1.19
C THR A 136 -5.24 -10.24 1.08
N THR A 137 -4.34 -10.32 2.05
CA THR A 137 -3.47 -11.47 2.29
C THR A 137 -3.36 -11.72 3.79
N THR A 138 -2.86 -12.89 4.18
CA THR A 138 -2.72 -13.25 5.60
C THR A 138 -1.28 -13.63 5.92
N HIS A 139 -0.74 -13.00 6.96
CA HIS A 139 0.53 -13.39 7.58
C HIS A 139 0.28 -13.64 9.08
N SER A 140 0.63 -12.74 9.99
CA SER A 140 0.21 -12.81 11.41
C SER A 140 -1.25 -12.40 11.61
N VAL A 141 -1.74 -11.52 10.73
CA VAL A 141 -3.12 -11.07 10.63
C VAL A 141 -3.51 -11.02 9.16
N THR A 142 -4.80 -10.99 8.87
CA THR A 142 -5.29 -10.64 7.53
C THR A 142 -5.26 -9.12 7.39
N PHE A 143 -4.75 -8.63 6.26
CA PHE A 143 -4.63 -7.19 6.00
C PHE A 143 -4.85 -6.88 4.51
N PRO A 144 -5.30 -5.65 4.19
CA PRO A 144 -5.36 -5.16 2.82
C PRO A 144 -3.99 -5.20 2.15
N CYS A 145 -3.91 -5.79 0.98
CA CYS A 145 -2.70 -5.79 0.16
C CYS A 145 -2.91 -5.17 -1.22
N ALA A 146 -4.13 -4.72 -1.49
CA ALA A 146 -4.42 -3.81 -2.59
C ALA A 146 -5.63 -2.95 -2.26
N VAL A 147 -5.56 -1.69 -2.68
CA VAL A 147 -6.63 -0.70 -2.55
C VAL A 147 -6.92 -0.02 -3.88
N GLN A 148 -8.18 0.41 -4.07
CA GLN A 148 -8.60 1.17 -5.24
C GLN A 148 -9.57 2.28 -4.86
N LYS A 149 -9.31 3.49 -5.35
CA LYS A 149 -10.26 4.62 -5.31
C LYS A 149 -10.33 5.28 -6.68
N GLY A 150 -11.36 4.95 -7.44
CA GLY A 150 -11.47 5.38 -8.84
C GLY A 150 -10.29 4.86 -9.69
N LYS A 151 -9.46 5.77 -10.21
CA LYS A 151 -8.26 5.45 -11.02
C LYS A 151 -6.96 5.44 -10.21
N VAL A 152 -7.07 5.51 -8.89
CA VAL A 152 -5.93 5.42 -7.96
C VAL A 152 -5.89 4.03 -7.38
N PHE A 153 -4.75 3.39 -7.53
CA PHE A 153 -4.49 2.03 -7.07
C PHE A 153 -3.27 2.01 -6.15
N GLY A 154 -3.31 1.14 -5.16
CA GLY A 154 -2.16 0.80 -4.32
C GLY A 154 -2.01 -0.70 -4.21
N VAL A 155 -0.77 -1.21 -4.21
CA VAL A 155 -0.45 -2.61 -3.97
C VAL A 155 0.70 -2.72 -2.98
N GLN A 156 0.54 -3.54 -1.94
CA GLN A 156 1.56 -3.79 -0.92
C GLN A 156 2.68 -4.69 -1.42
N PHE A 157 2.36 -5.62 -2.30
CA PHE A 157 3.34 -6.50 -2.92
C PHE A 157 4.15 -5.76 -3.99
N HIS A 158 5.24 -6.38 -4.43
CA HIS A 158 6.10 -5.89 -5.49
C HIS A 158 5.76 -6.59 -6.81
N PRO A 159 4.95 -5.99 -7.69
CA PRO A 159 4.60 -6.62 -8.96
C PRO A 159 5.84 -6.88 -9.82
N GLU A 160 6.85 -6.01 -9.77
CA GLU A 160 8.12 -6.17 -10.50
C GLU A 160 8.96 -7.37 -10.03
N LYS A 161 8.61 -7.97 -8.87
CA LYS A 161 9.23 -9.18 -8.31
C LYS A 161 8.28 -10.38 -8.28
N SER A 162 7.09 -10.25 -8.86
CA SER A 162 6.01 -11.23 -8.75
C SER A 162 5.78 -12.02 -10.04
N SER A 163 6.83 -12.27 -10.82
CA SER A 163 6.81 -13.11 -12.03
C SER A 163 5.68 -12.71 -13.00
N ASP A 164 5.01 -13.68 -13.61
CA ASP A 164 3.97 -13.46 -14.61
C ASP A 164 2.72 -12.77 -14.04
N ALA A 165 2.35 -13.09 -12.80
CA ALA A 165 1.23 -12.44 -12.13
C ALA A 165 1.49 -10.94 -11.93
N GLY A 166 2.69 -10.59 -11.48
CA GLY A 166 3.11 -9.19 -11.33
C GLY A 166 3.21 -8.45 -12.66
N ALA A 167 3.76 -9.10 -13.69
CA ALA A 167 3.80 -8.54 -15.04
C ALA A 167 2.38 -8.23 -15.56
N LYS A 168 1.41 -9.12 -15.27
CA LYS A 168 0.01 -8.94 -15.63
C LYS A 168 -0.64 -7.75 -14.93
N VAL A 169 -0.36 -7.56 -13.62
CA VAL A 169 -0.81 -6.37 -12.86
C VAL A 169 -0.32 -5.09 -13.53
N LEU A 170 0.97 -5.02 -13.89
CA LEU A 170 1.54 -3.85 -14.55
C LEU A 170 0.95 -3.62 -15.96
N ALA A 171 0.75 -4.68 -16.74
CA ALA A 171 0.11 -4.60 -18.04
C ALA A 171 -1.35 -4.12 -17.94
N ASN A 172 -2.08 -4.60 -16.94
CA ASN A 172 -3.46 -4.17 -16.69
C ASN A 172 -3.52 -2.68 -16.26
N PHE A 173 -2.57 -2.21 -15.45
CA PHE A 173 -2.46 -0.78 -15.16
C PHE A 173 -2.21 0.06 -16.42
N LEU A 174 -1.37 -0.41 -17.34
CA LEU A 174 -1.17 0.26 -18.64
C LEU A 174 -2.46 0.35 -19.45
N LYS A 175 -3.31 -0.69 -19.47
CA LYS A 175 -4.63 -0.62 -20.12
C LYS A 175 -5.51 0.48 -19.50
N VAL A 176 -5.49 0.63 -18.16
CA VAL A 176 -6.22 1.73 -17.49
C VAL A 176 -5.68 3.09 -17.95
N VAL A 177 -4.37 3.24 -18.09
CA VAL A 177 -3.75 4.48 -18.59
C VAL A 177 -4.17 4.78 -20.03
N GLU A 178 -4.18 3.77 -20.89
CA GLU A 178 -4.56 3.89 -22.31
C GLU A 178 -6.03 4.28 -22.49
N ALA A 179 -6.91 3.72 -21.67
CA ALA A 179 -8.34 4.05 -21.67
C ALA A 179 -8.64 5.49 -21.21
N CYS A 180 -7.63 6.23 -20.72
CA CYS A 180 -7.75 7.61 -20.25
C CYS A 180 -7.19 8.65 -21.25
N LYS A 181 -6.74 8.21 -22.42
CA LYS A 181 -6.30 9.09 -23.51
C LYS A 181 -7.46 9.49 -24.40
#